data_8fe48ea9f4edb0f681fb290ec80a62ab
#
_entry.id   8fe48ea9f4edb0f681fb290ec80a62ab
#
_cell.length_a   1.000
_cell.length_b   1.000
_cell.length_c   1.000
_cell.angle_alpha   90.00
_cell.angle_beta   90.00
_cell.angle_gamma   90.00
#
_symmetry.space_group_name_H-M   'P 1'
#
loop_
_entity.id
_entity.type
_entity.pdbx_description
1 polymer ?
#
loop_
_entity_poly.entity_id
_entity_poly.type
_entity_poly.pdbx_seq_one_letter_code
_entity_poly.pdbx_strand_id
1 'polypeptide(L)'
;MDKKKVIRRLNAALERELSEVVRYMHQSFWVKGRHAGKLRAFFREQSEESMGHATKLGRAVVELGGKPVVRILEIYEPSSKSVRAQLLECMRHEQTACEAYLKMLPLVRGNAKLTRLLSGLAREEGEHIAGIRRLASKLKG
;
A
#
# COMPACT_ATOMS: atom_id res chain seq x y z
N MET A 1 -21.20 -1.14 15.26
CA MET A 1 -19.83 -0.79 14.82
C MET A 1 -19.19 0.21 15.77
N ASP A 2 -18.03 -0.09 16.25
CA ASP A 2 -17.25 0.85 17.08
C ASP A 2 -16.58 1.88 16.15
N LYS A 3 -17.23 3.00 15.97
CA LYS A 3 -16.80 4.06 15.04
C LYS A 3 -15.40 4.61 15.34
N LYS A 4 -15.09 4.82 16.63
CA LYS A 4 -13.77 5.31 17.04
C LYS A 4 -12.65 4.33 16.69
N LYS A 5 -12.91 3.05 16.92
CA LYS A 5 -11.95 1.99 16.59
C LYS A 5 -11.73 1.90 15.08
N VAL A 6 -12.81 1.98 14.30
CA VAL A 6 -12.74 1.93 12.83
C VAL A 6 -11.94 3.13 12.31
N ILE A 7 -12.20 4.33 12.80
CA ILE A 7 -11.46 5.54 12.41
C ILE A 7 -9.95 5.36 12.70
N ARG A 8 -9.59 4.84 13.86
CA ARG A 8 -8.17 4.59 14.20
C ARG A 8 -7.52 3.62 13.20
N ARG A 9 -8.24 2.56 12.85
CA ARG A 9 -7.72 1.55 11.90
C ARG A 9 -7.60 2.11 10.49
N LEU A 10 -8.60 2.89 10.04
CA LEU A 10 -8.54 3.56 8.74
C LEU A 10 -7.36 4.56 8.69
N ASN A 11 -7.14 5.30 9.76
CA ASN A 11 -6.01 6.23 9.84
C ASN A 11 -4.67 5.51 9.84
N ALA A 12 -4.56 4.37 10.50
CA ALA A 12 -3.35 3.55 10.44
C ALA A 12 -3.08 3.06 9.01
N ALA A 13 -4.13 2.66 8.31
CA ALA A 13 -4.03 2.26 6.91
C ALA A 13 -3.65 3.45 6.01
N LEU A 14 -4.24 4.62 6.25
CA LEU A 14 -3.93 5.85 5.53
C LEU A 14 -2.46 6.24 5.68
N GLU A 15 -1.94 6.20 6.90
CA GLU A 15 -0.53 6.47 7.18
C GLU A 15 0.39 5.50 6.42
N ARG A 16 0.01 4.23 6.36
CA ARG A 16 0.76 3.22 5.61
C ARG A 16 0.74 3.49 4.11
N GLU A 17 -0.43 3.82 3.55
CA GLU A 17 -0.54 4.12 2.11
C GLU A 17 0.24 5.38 1.73
N LEU A 18 0.19 6.42 2.55
CA LEU A 18 0.99 7.64 2.32
C LEU A 18 2.49 7.30 2.35
N SER A 19 2.90 6.40 3.23
CA SER A 19 4.28 5.92 3.30
C SER A 19 4.68 5.18 2.04
N GLU A 20 3.78 4.35 1.48
CA GLU A 20 4.03 3.64 0.23
C GLU A 20 4.16 4.59 -0.96
N VAL A 21 3.37 5.65 -1.02
CA VAL A 21 3.50 6.69 -2.06
C VAL A 21 4.94 7.20 -2.09
N VAL A 22 5.47 7.57 -0.93
CA VAL A 22 6.83 8.12 -0.81
C VAL A 22 7.88 7.03 -1.10
N ARG A 23 7.72 5.83 -0.56
CA ARG A 23 8.66 4.73 -0.74
C ARG A 23 8.79 4.34 -2.21
N TYR A 24 7.70 4.13 -2.91
CA TYR A 24 7.74 3.76 -4.33
C TYR A 24 8.27 4.88 -5.20
N MET A 25 7.90 6.12 -4.92
CA MET A 25 8.44 7.27 -5.65
C MET A 25 9.96 7.35 -5.49
N HIS A 26 10.45 7.23 -4.26
CA HIS A 26 11.87 7.24 -3.95
C HIS A 26 12.60 6.08 -4.65
N GLN A 27 12.01 4.89 -4.62
CA GLN A 27 12.53 3.70 -5.29
C GLN A 27 12.72 3.96 -6.79
N SER A 28 11.78 4.67 -7.43
CA SER A 28 11.85 4.97 -8.86
C SER A 28 13.08 5.80 -9.24
N PHE A 29 13.62 6.58 -8.31
CA PHE A 29 14.81 7.42 -8.55
C PHE A 29 16.11 6.59 -8.63
N TRP A 30 16.17 5.48 -7.92
CA TRP A 30 17.40 4.71 -7.72
C TRP A 30 17.56 3.52 -8.66
N VAL A 31 16.55 3.19 -9.41
CA VAL A 31 16.60 2.03 -10.31
C VAL A 31 17.62 2.26 -11.42
N LYS A 32 18.53 1.30 -11.59
CA LYS A 32 19.58 1.34 -12.61
C LYS A 32 19.62 0.01 -13.37
N GLY A 33 20.35 0.01 -14.48
CA GLY A 33 20.64 -1.19 -15.23
C GLY A 33 19.71 -1.44 -16.39
N ARG A 34 19.78 -2.64 -16.93
CA ARG A 34 19.13 -3.05 -18.18
C ARG A 34 17.60 -2.87 -18.18
N HIS A 35 16.96 -3.09 -17.04
CA HIS A 35 15.51 -3.02 -16.91
C HIS A 35 15.03 -1.73 -16.23
N ALA A 36 15.90 -0.71 -16.11
CA ALA A 36 15.63 0.50 -15.36
C ALA A 36 14.35 1.23 -15.79
N GLY A 37 14.13 1.36 -17.10
CA GLY A 37 12.94 2.06 -17.62
C GLY A 37 11.64 1.39 -17.21
N LYS A 38 11.55 0.07 -17.35
CA LYS A 38 10.38 -0.72 -16.99
C LYS A 38 10.15 -0.73 -15.48
N LEU A 39 11.21 -0.85 -14.70
CA LEU A 39 11.13 -0.86 -13.24
C LEU A 39 10.74 0.52 -12.70
N ARG A 40 11.27 1.58 -13.29
CA ARG A 40 10.92 2.94 -12.91
C ARG A 40 9.42 3.20 -13.15
N ALA A 41 8.92 2.78 -14.31
CA ALA A 41 7.49 2.89 -14.61
C ALA A 41 6.65 2.10 -13.62
N PHE A 42 7.08 0.87 -13.28
CA PHE A 42 6.40 0.04 -12.30
C PHE A 42 6.31 0.73 -10.93
N PHE A 43 7.43 1.21 -10.40
CA PHE A 43 7.44 1.86 -9.09
C PHE A 43 6.60 3.14 -9.08
N ARG A 44 6.62 3.89 -10.17
CA ARG A 44 5.80 5.10 -10.28
C ARG A 44 4.31 4.77 -10.29
N GLU A 45 3.90 3.74 -11.01
CA GLU A 45 2.51 3.27 -11.03
C GLU A 45 2.06 2.81 -9.64
N GLN A 46 2.91 2.09 -8.91
CA GLN A 46 2.60 1.67 -7.55
C GLN A 46 2.42 2.86 -6.61
N SER A 47 3.24 3.90 -6.76
CA SER A 47 3.10 5.13 -6.00
C SER A 47 1.75 5.79 -6.27
N GLU A 48 1.34 5.89 -7.53
CA GLU A 48 0.06 6.47 -7.93
C GLU A 48 -1.13 5.67 -7.40
N GLU A 49 -1.06 4.34 -7.44
CA GLU A 49 -2.11 3.47 -6.90
C GLU A 49 -2.24 3.62 -5.38
N SER A 50 -1.13 3.71 -4.66
CA SER A 50 -1.15 3.96 -3.22
C SER A 50 -1.77 5.31 -2.89
N MET A 51 -1.54 6.32 -3.72
CA MET A 51 -2.20 7.62 -3.57
C MET A 51 -3.71 7.50 -3.74
N GLY A 52 -4.18 6.70 -4.69
CA GLY A 52 -5.60 6.40 -4.88
C GLY A 52 -6.21 5.73 -3.65
N HIS A 53 -5.50 4.75 -3.08
CA HIS A 53 -5.91 4.07 -1.84
C HIS A 53 -5.99 5.06 -0.67
N ALA A 54 -4.97 5.89 -0.51
CA ALA A 54 -4.93 6.93 0.53
C ALA A 54 -6.13 7.88 0.42
N THR A 55 -6.47 8.29 -0.80
CA THR A 55 -7.61 9.17 -1.06
C THR A 55 -8.92 8.53 -0.59
N LYS A 56 -9.15 7.25 -0.92
CA LYS A 56 -10.35 6.52 -0.51
C LYS A 56 -10.43 6.38 1.02
N LEU A 57 -9.31 6.07 1.65
CA LEU A 57 -9.23 5.91 3.11
C LEU A 57 -9.49 7.23 3.83
N GLY A 58 -8.87 8.31 3.37
CA GLY A 58 -9.06 9.63 3.95
C GLY A 58 -10.50 10.11 3.86
N ARG A 59 -11.15 9.89 2.73
CA ARG A 59 -12.58 10.20 2.56
C ARG A 59 -13.44 9.38 3.50
N ALA A 60 -13.17 8.10 3.66
CA ALA A 60 -13.91 7.24 4.57
C ALA A 60 -13.80 7.73 6.02
N VAL A 61 -12.61 8.18 6.44
CA VAL A 61 -12.41 8.76 7.78
C VAL A 61 -13.29 9.99 7.97
N VAL A 62 -13.31 10.91 7.00
CA VAL A 62 -14.14 12.13 7.05
C VAL A 62 -15.63 11.79 7.11
N GLU A 63 -16.10 10.85 6.30
CA GLU A 63 -17.48 10.41 6.28
C GLU A 63 -17.92 9.83 7.61
N LEU A 64 -17.03 9.22 8.37
CA LEU A 64 -17.31 8.71 9.71
C LEU A 64 -17.22 9.79 10.79
N GLY A 65 -16.92 11.03 10.41
CA GLY A 65 -16.78 12.14 11.36
C GLY A 65 -15.41 12.22 12.01
N GLY A 66 -14.41 11.50 11.49
CA GLY A 66 -13.05 11.53 11.99
C GLY A 66 -12.19 12.57 11.27
N LYS A 67 -10.94 12.65 11.70
CA LYS A 67 -9.94 13.54 11.12
C LYS A 67 -8.85 12.67 10.47
N PRO A 68 -8.63 12.79 9.16
CA PRO A 68 -7.57 12.03 8.49
C PRO A 68 -6.19 12.45 8.98
N VAL A 69 -5.31 11.46 9.17
CA VAL A 69 -3.91 11.74 9.53
C VAL A 69 -3.14 12.29 8.33
N VAL A 70 -2.13 13.11 8.61
CA VAL A 70 -1.22 13.66 7.59
C VAL A 70 0.21 13.39 8.08
N ARG A 71 0.60 12.12 8.06
CA ARG A 71 1.96 11.72 8.42
C ARG A 71 2.31 10.41 7.73
N ILE A 72 3.59 10.16 7.64
CA ILE A 72 4.14 8.91 7.10
C ILE A 72 4.92 8.18 8.18
N LEU A 73 5.06 6.85 7.99
CA LEU A 73 5.94 6.03 8.79
C LEU A 73 7.39 6.37 8.44
N GLU A 74 8.31 6.07 9.33
CA GLU A 74 9.73 6.22 9.03
C GLU A 74 10.11 5.31 7.86
N ILE A 75 10.76 5.87 6.85
CA ILE A 75 11.14 5.16 5.64
C ILE A 75 12.66 5.02 5.63
N TYR A 76 13.12 3.78 5.55
CA TYR A 76 14.54 3.47 5.50
C TYR A 76 14.99 3.22 4.06
N GLU A 77 16.26 3.49 3.79
CA GLU A 77 16.88 3.08 2.54
C GLU A 77 16.78 1.56 2.41
N PRO A 78 16.63 1.02 1.19
CA PRO A 78 16.63 -0.42 1.01
C PRO A 78 17.87 -1.07 1.59
N SER A 79 17.69 -2.19 2.28
CA SER A 79 18.79 -2.94 2.90
C SER A 79 19.71 -3.62 1.90
N SER A 80 19.28 -3.74 0.64
CA SER A 80 20.02 -4.38 -0.43
C SER A 80 20.03 -3.52 -1.69
N LYS A 81 21.12 -3.57 -2.46
CA LYS A 81 21.22 -2.95 -3.78
C LYS A 81 20.59 -3.81 -4.87
N SER A 82 20.26 -5.07 -4.57
CA SER A 82 19.57 -5.96 -5.50
C SER A 82 18.14 -5.51 -5.71
N VAL A 83 17.76 -5.26 -6.96
CA VAL A 83 16.39 -4.88 -7.32
C VAL A 83 15.41 -5.99 -6.96
N ARG A 84 15.80 -7.25 -7.16
CA ARG A 84 14.97 -8.39 -6.77
C ARG A 84 14.69 -8.39 -5.27
N ALA A 85 15.70 -8.18 -4.43
CA ALA A 85 15.54 -8.11 -2.99
C ALA A 85 14.65 -6.93 -2.57
N GLN A 86 14.78 -5.79 -3.23
CA GLN A 86 13.95 -4.62 -3.00
C GLN A 86 12.49 -4.90 -3.36
N LEU A 87 12.23 -5.59 -4.46
CA LEU A 87 10.87 -6.00 -4.85
C LEU A 87 10.26 -6.94 -3.82
N LEU A 88 11.01 -7.91 -3.31
CA LEU A 88 10.54 -8.83 -2.29
C LEU A 88 10.23 -8.10 -0.97
N GLU A 89 10.99 -7.06 -0.65
CA GLU A 89 10.71 -6.20 0.50
C GLU A 89 9.40 -5.43 0.30
N CYS A 90 9.18 -4.86 -0.88
CA CYS A 90 7.90 -4.22 -1.24
C CYS A 90 6.74 -5.20 -1.11
N MET A 91 6.94 -6.43 -1.55
CA MET A 91 5.91 -7.48 -1.44
C MET A 91 5.49 -7.72 0.01
N ARG A 92 6.44 -7.71 0.94
CA ARG A 92 6.12 -7.86 2.36
C ARG A 92 5.27 -6.70 2.88
N HIS A 93 5.55 -5.46 2.43
CA HIS A 93 4.72 -4.31 2.80
C HIS A 93 3.29 -4.45 2.26
N GLU A 94 3.15 -4.91 1.02
CA GLU A 94 1.83 -5.15 0.41
C GLU A 94 1.06 -6.26 1.14
N GLN A 95 1.76 -7.31 1.57
CA GLN A 95 1.15 -8.39 2.38
C GLN A 95 0.63 -7.87 3.71
N THR A 96 1.40 -7.01 4.38
CA THR A 96 0.99 -6.38 5.63
C THR A 96 -0.27 -5.52 5.42
N ALA A 97 -0.31 -4.74 4.35
CA ALA A 97 -1.47 -3.92 4.01
C ALA A 97 -2.71 -4.79 3.74
N CYS A 98 -2.56 -5.83 2.94
CA CYS A 98 -3.64 -6.75 2.60
C CYS A 98 -4.24 -7.38 3.87
N GLU A 99 -3.39 -7.89 4.75
CA GLU A 99 -3.82 -8.48 6.02
C GLU A 99 -4.55 -7.47 6.90
N ALA A 100 -4.08 -6.23 6.95
CA ALA A 100 -4.71 -5.18 7.74
C ALA A 100 -6.12 -4.88 7.24
N TYR A 101 -6.33 -4.81 5.92
CA TYR A 101 -7.66 -4.61 5.35
C TYR A 101 -8.60 -5.77 5.66
N LEU A 102 -8.11 -7.00 5.52
CA LEU A 102 -8.91 -8.19 5.83
C LEU A 102 -9.31 -8.25 7.32
N LYS A 103 -8.41 -7.87 8.21
CA LYS A 103 -8.68 -7.83 9.66
C LYS A 103 -9.69 -6.76 10.05
N MET A 104 -9.88 -5.75 9.21
CA MET A 104 -10.88 -4.71 9.46
C MET A 104 -12.30 -5.13 9.07
N LEU A 105 -12.46 -6.11 8.19
CA LEU A 105 -13.78 -6.53 7.70
C LEU A 105 -14.78 -6.87 8.83
N PRO A 106 -14.40 -7.65 9.85
CA PRO A 106 -15.32 -7.92 10.95
C PRO A 106 -15.75 -6.67 11.72
N LEU A 107 -14.91 -5.63 11.75
CA LEU A 107 -15.18 -4.38 12.48
C LEU A 107 -16.24 -3.51 11.80
N VAL A 108 -16.43 -3.70 10.50
CA VAL A 108 -17.35 -2.89 9.68
C VAL A 108 -18.59 -3.68 9.23
N ARG A 109 -18.82 -4.84 9.85
CA ARG A 109 -19.98 -5.69 9.54
C ARG A 109 -21.26 -4.87 9.64
N GLY A 110 -22.11 -4.97 8.62
CA GLY A 110 -23.34 -4.20 8.52
C GLY A 110 -23.20 -2.86 7.81
N ASN A 111 -21.97 -2.39 7.56
CA ASN A 111 -21.72 -1.21 6.76
C ASN A 111 -21.24 -1.64 5.37
N ALA A 112 -22.18 -1.69 4.41
CA ALA A 112 -21.93 -2.19 3.06
C ALA A 112 -20.87 -1.37 2.33
N LYS A 113 -20.86 -0.05 2.51
CA LYS A 113 -19.90 0.84 1.85
C LYS A 113 -18.47 0.57 2.30
N LEU A 114 -18.25 0.48 3.61
CA LEU A 114 -16.93 0.16 4.17
C LEU A 114 -16.49 -1.26 3.83
N THR A 115 -17.41 -2.21 3.82
CA THR A 115 -17.11 -3.59 3.42
C THR A 115 -16.61 -3.63 1.98
N ARG A 116 -17.28 -2.95 1.06
CA ARG A 116 -16.84 -2.88 -0.34
C ARG A 116 -15.48 -2.19 -0.48
N LEU A 117 -15.27 -1.10 0.25
CA LEU A 117 -13.98 -0.38 0.24
C LEU A 117 -12.85 -1.31 0.66
N LEU A 118 -12.96 -1.92 1.83
CA LEU A 118 -11.89 -2.75 2.40
C LEU A 118 -11.66 -4.02 1.60
N SER A 119 -12.73 -4.67 1.13
CA SER A 119 -12.61 -5.85 0.26
C SER A 119 -11.92 -5.51 -1.06
N GLY A 120 -12.26 -4.37 -1.64
CA GLY A 120 -11.63 -3.88 -2.87
C GLY A 120 -10.16 -3.58 -2.69
N LEU A 121 -9.80 -2.90 -1.60
CA LEU A 121 -8.40 -2.60 -1.28
C LEU A 121 -7.59 -3.88 -1.05
N ALA A 122 -8.14 -4.85 -0.31
CA ALA A 122 -7.48 -6.13 -0.07
C ALA A 122 -7.24 -6.88 -1.39
N ARG A 123 -8.21 -6.89 -2.29
CA ARG A 123 -8.07 -7.51 -3.61
C ARG A 123 -6.97 -6.84 -4.42
N GLU A 124 -6.94 -5.51 -4.46
CA GLU A 124 -5.93 -4.76 -5.21
C GLU A 124 -4.53 -5.03 -4.66
N GLU A 125 -4.37 -5.10 -3.33
CA GLU A 125 -3.09 -5.48 -2.72
C GLU A 125 -2.67 -6.89 -3.11
N GLY A 126 -3.61 -7.81 -3.20
CA GLY A 126 -3.35 -9.18 -3.68
C GLY A 126 -2.86 -9.20 -5.13
N GLU A 127 -3.42 -8.35 -5.99
CA GLU A 127 -2.98 -8.19 -7.38
C GLU A 127 -1.56 -7.60 -7.45
N HIS A 128 -1.24 -6.62 -6.60
CA HIS A 128 0.09 -6.04 -6.51
C HIS A 128 1.12 -7.10 -6.08
N ILE A 129 0.80 -7.89 -5.08
CA ILE A 129 1.67 -8.98 -4.59
C ILE A 129 1.98 -9.95 -5.73
N ALA A 130 0.96 -10.38 -6.49
CA ALA A 130 1.14 -11.27 -7.62
C ALA A 130 2.00 -10.64 -8.71
N GLY A 131 1.79 -9.35 -9.00
CA GLY A 131 2.58 -8.59 -9.97
C GLY A 131 4.05 -8.46 -9.58
N ILE A 132 4.31 -8.14 -8.33
CA ILE A 132 5.67 -8.03 -7.78
C ILE A 132 6.38 -9.40 -7.85
N ARG A 133 5.67 -10.47 -7.47
CA ARG A 133 6.21 -11.82 -7.52
C ARG A 133 6.62 -12.23 -8.93
N ARG A 134 5.75 -11.94 -9.92
CA ARG A 134 6.06 -12.22 -11.33
C ARG A 134 7.28 -11.42 -11.80
N LEU A 135 7.35 -10.15 -11.45
CA LEU A 135 8.47 -9.29 -11.83
C LEU A 135 9.77 -9.76 -11.19
N ALA A 136 9.74 -10.06 -9.90
CA ALA A 136 10.91 -10.56 -9.16
C ALA A 136 11.43 -11.89 -9.71
N SER A 137 10.53 -12.77 -10.16
CA SER A 137 10.91 -14.07 -10.72
C SER A 137 11.70 -13.98 -12.02
N LYS A 138 11.62 -12.84 -12.72
CA LYS A 138 12.35 -12.58 -13.98
C LYS A 138 13.72 -11.95 -13.73
N LEU A 139 14.04 -11.59 -12.49
CA LEU A 139 15.28 -10.92 -12.15
C LEU A 139 16.23 -11.88 -11.42
N LYS A 140 17.52 -11.69 -11.66
CA LYS A 140 18.57 -12.42 -10.96
C LYS A 140 19.08 -11.61 -9.76
N GLY A 141 19.34 -12.30 -8.67
CA GLY A 141 19.99 -11.76 -7.49
C GLY A 141 19.21 -10.80 -6.67
#